data_3351e4319be87f8d1c249a22a990e638
#
_entry.id   3351e4319be87f8d1c249a22a990e638
#
_cell.length_a   1.000
_cell.length_b   1.000
_cell.length_c   1.000
_cell.angle_alpha   90.00
_cell.angle_beta   90.00
_cell.angle_gamma   90.00
#
_symmetry.space_group_name_H-M   'P 1'
#
loop_
_entity.id
_entity.type
_entity.pdbx_description
1 polymer ?
#
loop_
_entity_poly.entity_id
_entity_poly.type
_entity_poly.pdbx_seq_one_letter_code
_entity_poly.pdbx_strand_id
1 'polypeptide(L)'
;MGKYDKWLLLATVLLTGFGAVMIYSCTSVITPALAKKGVTEFYYFKRHMFTILSGFSFMFFFYRLKPSSIKKMAIPLLIFSFVLLVLVFLPHIGVSAGGARRWIRLWPSTFQPSELVKISMVIFLARYMSRPEYRTDSIASFIKPVGIMVIFQAAILKQPDFGAAMSLAFLTFAMLFLSGTRLRHLAALLVVAMPVIIKLIMEPYRFRRLTSFLDPWKDATGSGFQLVQSFIALGSGGLTGVGLGSSKQKLSYLPESHTDFIFSIIGEEFGFIGLLVVLALFLLLFIKGVSIANRTKDEFVYYLAVGLSLMISLQALINFAVAIGLAPTKGLPLPFISYGGSSLLVNMVAIGMLLNISKGEHNPPSPTFRKGGLRGFSDEIAIRRRAKRNIYGINKIQK
;
A
#
# COMPACT_ATOMS: atom_id res chain seq x y z
N MET A 1 -2.92 -25.65 18.80
CA MET A 1 -2.91 -24.82 17.59
C MET A 1 -3.74 -23.56 17.85
N GLY A 2 -3.10 -22.37 17.88
CA GLY A 2 -3.80 -21.10 18.06
C GLY A 2 -4.82 -20.85 16.94
N LYS A 3 -5.96 -20.26 17.28
CA LYS A 3 -6.98 -19.89 16.29
C LYS A 3 -6.50 -18.63 15.53
N TYR A 4 -6.55 -18.66 14.19
CA TYR A 4 -6.28 -17.49 13.37
C TYR A 4 -7.32 -16.37 13.60
N ASP A 5 -6.98 -15.13 13.28
CA ASP A 5 -7.93 -13.99 13.39
C ASP A 5 -9.00 -14.09 12.29
N LYS A 6 -10.22 -14.47 12.73
CA LYS A 6 -11.37 -14.67 11.85
C LYS A 6 -11.83 -13.34 11.19
N TRP A 7 -11.68 -12.22 11.89
CA TRP A 7 -12.11 -10.93 11.39
C TRP A 7 -11.22 -10.41 10.26
N LEU A 8 -9.89 -10.69 10.37
CA LEU A 8 -8.96 -10.37 9.29
C LEU A 8 -9.31 -11.17 8.01
N LEU A 9 -9.60 -12.47 8.15
CA LEU A 9 -10.01 -13.31 7.03
C LEU A 9 -11.35 -12.86 6.46
N LEU A 10 -12.35 -12.59 7.32
CA LEU A 10 -13.69 -12.16 6.90
C LEU A 10 -13.61 -10.86 6.10
N ALA A 11 -12.90 -9.84 6.59
CA ALA A 11 -12.73 -8.57 5.88
C ALA A 11 -12.05 -8.77 4.51
N THR A 12 -11.04 -9.65 4.43
CA THR A 12 -10.37 -9.96 3.16
C THR A 12 -11.32 -10.63 2.17
N VAL A 13 -12.11 -11.60 2.62
CA VAL A 13 -13.08 -12.30 1.76
C VAL A 13 -14.18 -11.36 1.30
N LEU A 14 -14.71 -10.51 2.19
CA LEU A 14 -15.73 -9.52 1.84
C LEU A 14 -15.22 -8.50 0.82
N LEU A 15 -14.02 -7.93 1.03
CA LEU A 15 -13.40 -6.99 0.08
C LEU A 15 -13.15 -7.64 -1.28
N THR A 16 -12.63 -8.87 -1.30
CA THR A 16 -12.34 -9.58 -2.55
C THR A 16 -13.61 -10.00 -3.29
N GLY A 17 -14.62 -10.47 -2.56
CA GLY A 17 -15.93 -10.82 -3.14
C GLY A 17 -16.64 -9.59 -3.69
N PHE A 18 -16.63 -8.49 -2.93
CA PHE A 18 -17.16 -7.22 -3.40
C PHE A 18 -16.40 -6.69 -4.62
N GLY A 19 -15.05 -6.81 -4.62
CA GLY A 19 -14.22 -6.50 -5.78
C GLY A 19 -14.61 -7.29 -7.03
N ALA A 20 -14.90 -8.59 -6.90
CA ALA A 20 -15.34 -9.42 -8.03
C ALA A 20 -16.67 -8.92 -8.63
N VAL A 21 -17.62 -8.53 -7.78
CA VAL A 21 -18.91 -7.93 -8.21
C VAL A 21 -18.68 -6.61 -8.92
N MET A 22 -17.84 -5.73 -8.35
CA MET A 22 -17.53 -4.43 -8.95
C MET A 22 -16.79 -4.54 -10.28
N ILE A 23 -15.82 -5.46 -10.40
CA ILE A 23 -15.14 -5.71 -11.67
C ILE A 23 -16.12 -6.19 -12.73
N TYR A 24 -17.04 -7.10 -12.38
CA TYR A 24 -18.09 -7.51 -13.30
C TYR A 24 -18.96 -6.31 -13.72
N SER A 25 -19.43 -5.50 -12.77
CA SER A 25 -20.20 -4.29 -13.07
C SER A 25 -19.46 -3.32 -13.99
N CYS A 26 -18.18 -3.03 -13.71
CA CYS A 26 -17.39 -2.10 -14.51
C CYS A 26 -17.04 -2.62 -15.91
N THR A 27 -16.96 -3.94 -16.10
CA THR A 27 -16.45 -4.55 -17.35
C THR A 27 -17.53 -5.23 -18.19
N SER A 28 -18.78 -5.29 -17.71
CA SER A 28 -19.91 -5.86 -18.44
C SER A 28 -20.30 -5.04 -19.69
N VAL A 29 -19.94 -3.77 -19.75
CA VAL A 29 -20.19 -2.91 -20.90
C VAL A 29 -18.99 -2.97 -21.87
N ILE A 30 -19.21 -3.61 -23.02
CA ILE A 30 -18.20 -3.71 -24.06
C ILE A 30 -18.31 -2.52 -24.99
N THR A 31 -17.20 -1.77 -25.13
CA THR A 31 -17.11 -0.75 -26.17
C THR A 31 -16.97 -1.40 -27.56
N PRO A 32 -17.47 -0.78 -28.64
CA PRO A 32 -17.33 -1.31 -30.01
C PRO A 32 -15.87 -1.60 -30.39
N ALA A 33 -14.92 -0.85 -29.86
CA ALA A 33 -13.50 -1.05 -30.09
C ALA A 33 -12.96 -2.34 -29.44
N LEU A 34 -13.46 -2.74 -28.27
CA LEU A 34 -13.11 -3.98 -27.59
C LEU A 34 -13.81 -5.19 -28.24
N ALA A 35 -15.07 -5.02 -28.66
CA ALA A 35 -15.81 -6.06 -29.40
C ALA A 35 -15.09 -6.45 -30.70
N LYS A 36 -14.57 -5.47 -31.45
CA LYS A 36 -13.75 -5.70 -32.66
C LYS A 36 -12.47 -6.50 -32.40
N LYS A 37 -11.94 -6.47 -31.16
CA LYS A 37 -10.76 -7.25 -30.74
C LYS A 37 -11.12 -8.63 -30.19
N GLY A 38 -12.37 -9.07 -30.31
CA GLY A 38 -12.83 -10.37 -29.79
C GLY A 38 -12.87 -10.44 -28.25
N VAL A 39 -12.89 -9.31 -27.57
CA VAL A 39 -13.02 -9.27 -26.11
C VAL A 39 -14.50 -9.50 -25.76
N THR A 40 -14.77 -10.54 -24.99
CA THR A 40 -16.11 -10.85 -24.47
C THR A 40 -16.37 -10.15 -23.14
N GLU A 41 -17.64 -9.97 -22.75
CA GLU A 41 -18.08 -9.37 -21.46
C GLU A 41 -17.41 -10.05 -20.25
N PHE A 42 -17.17 -11.35 -20.36
CA PHE A 42 -16.57 -12.15 -19.29
C PHE A 42 -15.03 -12.19 -19.34
N TYR A 43 -14.38 -11.56 -20.30
CA TYR A 43 -12.92 -11.66 -20.45
C TYR A 43 -12.16 -11.17 -19.22
N TYR A 44 -12.43 -9.94 -18.79
CA TYR A 44 -11.80 -9.36 -17.61
C TYR A 44 -12.21 -10.07 -16.32
N PHE A 45 -13.50 -10.43 -16.21
CA PHE A 45 -14.03 -11.15 -15.06
C PHE A 45 -13.38 -12.54 -14.91
N LYS A 46 -13.28 -13.33 -15.96
CA LYS A 46 -12.59 -14.64 -15.92
C LYS A 46 -11.14 -14.54 -15.48
N ARG A 47 -10.41 -13.56 -16.01
CA ARG A 47 -9.01 -13.31 -15.61
C ARG A 47 -8.93 -12.85 -14.13
N HIS A 48 -9.85 -12.03 -13.69
CA HIS A 48 -9.91 -11.59 -12.31
C HIS A 48 -10.21 -12.75 -11.36
N MET A 49 -11.17 -13.61 -11.70
CA MET A 49 -11.48 -14.82 -10.93
C MET A 49 -10.28 -15.78 -10.85
N PHE A 50 -9.57 -15.99 -11.96
CA PHE A 50 -8.33 -16.76 -11.95
C PHE A 50 -7.29 -16.15 -10.99
N THR A 51 -7.15 -14.83 -10.99
CA THR A 51 -6.24 -14.12 -10.08
C THR A 51 -6.68 -14.26 -8.61
N ILE A 52 -7.99 -14.19 -8.33
CA ILE A 52 -8.55 -14.40 -6.98
C ILE A 52 -8.23 -15.82 -6.49
N LEU A 53 -8.51 -16.84 -7.29
CA LEU A 53 -8.24 -18.24 -6.93
C LEU A 53 -6.74 -18.47 -6.68
N SER A 54 -5.89 -17.95 -7.56
CA SER A 54 -4.43 -17.97 -7.39
C SER A 54 -4.03 -17.23 -6.11
N GLY A 55 -4.62 -16.07 -5.85
CA GLY A 55 -4.38 -15.26 -4.65
C GLY A 55 -4.72 -16.01 -3.36
N PHE A 56 -5.87 -16.68 -3.30
CA PHE A 56 -6.23 -17.52 -2.15
C PHE A 56 -5.27 -18.71 -1.98
N SER A 57 -4.80 -19.31 -3.07
CA SER A 57 -3.80 -20.38 -3.02
C SER A 57 -2.46 -19.88 -2.44
N PHE A 58 -1.98 -18.71 -2.90
CA PHE A 58 -0.79 -18.07 -2.31
C PHE A 58 -1.01 -17.65 -0.86
N MET A 59 -2.16 -17.08 -0.53
CA MET A 59 -2.53 -16.74 0.84
C MET A 59 -2.45 -17.97 1.75
N PHE A 60 -3.02 -19.10 1.33
CA PHE A 60 -2.97 -20.35 2.07
C PHE A 60 -1.55 -20.90 2.19
N PHE A 61 -0.74 -20.83 1.16
CA PHE A 61 0.67 -21.23 1.18
C PHE A 61 1.45 -20.43 2.23
N PHE A 62 1.37 -19.09 2.19
CA PHE A 62 2.06 -18.22 3.15
C PHE A 62 1.49 -18.31 4.57
N TYR A 63 0.21 -18.63 4.72
CA TYR A 63 -0.37 -18.98 6.01
C TYR A 63 0.25 -20.23 6.66
N ARG A 64 0.85 -21.13 5.87
CA ARG A 64 1.56 -22.33 6.36
C ARG A 64 3.04 -22.10 6.63
N LEU A 65 3.63 -21.06 6.08
CA LEU A 65 5.07 -20.79 6.20
C LEU A 65 5.42 -20.25 7.60
N LYS A 66 6.45 -20.84 8.23
CA LYS A 66 6.97 -20.34 9.50
C LYS A 66 7.60 -18.95 9.34
N PRO A 67 7.39 -18.00 10.28
CA PRO A 67 8.02 -16.68 10.23
C PRO A 67 9.55 -16.73 10.11
N SER A 68 10.19 -17.72 10.72
CA SER A 68 11.64 -17.92 10.59
C SER A 68 12.11 -18.19 9.15
N SER A 69 11.30 -18.90 8.35
CA SER A 69 11.57 -19.12 6.92
C SER A 69 11.43 -17.82 6.13
N ILE A 70 10.40 -17.02 6.44
CA ILE A 70 10.21 -15.70 5.82
C ILE A 70 11.41 -14.78 6.14
N LYS A 71 11.90 -14.79 7.40
CA LYS A 71 13.10 -14.04 7.81
C LYS A 71 14.35 -14.44 7.01
N LYS A 72 14.54 -15.73 6.74
CA LYS A 72 15.66 -16.23 5.92
C LYS A 72 15.55 -15.78 4.46
N MET A 73 14.35 -15.71 3.92
CA MET A 73 14.08 -15.30 2.53
C MET A 73 14.23 -13.79 2.29
N ALA A 74 14.39 -12.96 3.31
CA ALA A 74 14.41 -11.49 3.18
C ALA A 74 15.42 -10.98 2.15
N ILE A 75 16.67 -11.42 2.19
CA ILE A 75 17.72 -11.00 1.24
C ILE A 75 17.53 -11.64 -0.14
N PRO A 76 17.34 -12.97 -0.27
CA PRO A 76 17.07 -13.59 -1.57
C PRO A 76 15.87 -12.97 -2.29
N LEU A 77 14.76 -12.71 -1.57
CA LEU A 77 13.57 -12.11 -2.16
C LEU A 77 13.82 -10.65 -2.59
N LEU A 78 14.59 -9.89 -1.82
CA LEU A 78 14.97 -8.53 -2.17
C LEU A 78 15.81 -8.51 -3.46
N ILE A 79 16.82 -9.36 -3.56
CA ILE A 79 17.65 -9.50 -4.77
C ILE A 79 16.81 -9.95 -5.96
N PHE A 80 15.96 -10.96 -5.78
CA PHE A 80 15.07 -11.46 -6.82
C PHE A 80 14.12 -10.37 -7.33
N SER A 81 13.51 -9.58 -6.42
CA SER A 81 12.65 -8.46 -6.82
C SER A 81 13.40 -7.36 -7.58
N PHE A 82 14.66 -7.10 -7.25
CA PHE A 82 15.51 -6.18 -8.01
C PHE A 82 15.83 -6.70 -9.40
N VAL A 83 16.21 -7.98 -9.50
CA VAL A 83 16.44 -8.63 -10.80
C VAL A 83 15.21 -8.54 -11.69
N LEU A 84 14.01 -8.81 -11.16
CA LEU A 84 12.77 -8.67 -11.91
C LEU A 84 12.52 -7.22 -12.36
N LEU A 85 12.84 -6.22 -11.53
CA LEU A 85 12.76 -4.80 -11.93
C LEU A 85 13.67 -4.49 -13.12
N VAL A 86 14.88 -5.05 -13.14
CA VAL A 86 15.84 -4.85 -14.23
C VAL A 86 15.41 -5.60 -15.49
N LEU A 87 14.85 -6.80 -15.35
CA LEU A 87 14.36 -7.61 -16.49
C LEU A 87 13.26 -6.93 -17.30
N VAL A 88 12.49 -6.01 -16.70
CA VAL A 88 11.47 -5.21 -17.43
C VAL A 88 12.07 -4.39 -18.57
N PHE A 89 13.34 -3.97 -18.45
CA PHE A 89 14.01 -3.17 -19.49
C PHE A 89 14.44 -3.99 -20.71
N LEU A 90 14.53 -5.32 -20.55
CA LEU A 90 14.94 -6.19 -21.66
C LEU A 90 13.84 -6.25 -22.74
N PRO A 91 14.22 -6.16 -24.04
CA PRO A 91 13.30 -6.41 -25.13
C PRO A 91 12.75 -7.84 -25.03
N HIS A 92 11.53 -8.07 -25.46
CA HIS A 92 10.77 -9.34 -25.41
C HIS A 92 10.24 -9.77 -24.03
N ILE A 93 10.82 -9.32 -22.89
CA ILE A 93 10.36 -9.64 -21.54
C ILE A 93 9.39 -8.57 -21.02
N GLY A 94 9.79 -7.30 -21.14
CA GLY A 94 9.01 -6.15 -20.68
C GLY A 94 7.88 -5.80 -21.64
N VAL A 95 6.69 -5.59 -21.08
CA VAL A 95 5.48 -5.13 -21.79
C VAL A 95 5.27 -3.65 -21.55
N SER A 96 5.07 -2.90 -22.63
CA SER A 96 4.69 -1.49 -22.56
C SER A 96 3.16 -1.35 -22.55
N ALA A 97 2.64 -0.59 -21.59
CA ALA A 97 1.26 -0.13 -21.59
C ALA A 97 1.20 1.31 -21.09
N GLY A 98 0.35 2.13 -21.69
CA GLY A 98 0.25 3.57 -21.35
C GLY A 98 1.57 4.35 -21.48
N GLY A 99 2.42 3.99 -22.45
CA GLY A 99 3.72 4.67 -22.69
C GLY A 99 4.85 4.30 -21.72
N ALA A 100 4.65 3.33 -20.82
CA ALA A 100 5.66 2.92 -19.85
C ALA A 100 5.84 1.40 -19.84
N ARG A 101 7.10 0.94 -19.72
CA ARG A 101 7.44 -0.47 -19.55
C ARG A 101 7.51 -0.77 -18.07
N ARG A 102 6.46 -1.43 -17.51
CA ARG A 102 6.33 -1.70 -16.08
C ARG A 102 5.98 -3.15 -15.77
N TRP A 103 5.58 -3.95 -16.79
CA TRP A 103 5.08 -5.30 -16.62
C TRP A 103 5.97 -6.32 -17.29
N ILE A 104 6.04 -7.50 -16.72
CA ILE A 104 6.62 -8.71 -17.31
C ILE A 104 5.46 -9.55 -17.84
N ARG A 105 5.62 -10.11 -19.05
CA ARG A 105 4.64 -11.03 -19.63
C ARG A 105 4.74 -12.38 -18.94
N LEU A 106 3.72 -12.72 -18.16
CA LEU A 106 3.53 -14.06 -17.59
C LEU A 106 2.17 -14.55 -18.05
N TRP A 107 2.18 -15.49 -18.98
CA TRP A 107 0.91 -16.03 -19.50
C TRP A 107 0.14 -16.76 -18.38
N PRO A 108 -1.17 -16.56 -18.21
CA PRO A 108 -2.13 -15.77 -19.02
C PRO A 108 -2.23 -14.28 -18.64
N SER A 109 -1.39 -13.75 -17.77
CA SER A 109 -1.47 -12.39 -17.25
C SER A 109 -0.15 -11.63 -17.41
N THR A 110 -0.10 -10.42 -16.89
CA THR A 110 1.12 -9.62 -16.73
C THR A 110 1.43 -9.45 -15.26
N PHE A 111 2.70 -9.43 -14.91
CA PHE A 111 3.16 -9.22 -13.55
C PHE A 111 3.94 -7.92 -13.44
N GLN A 112 3.62 -7.12 -12.41
CA GLN A 112 4.31 -5.85 -12.13
C GLN A 112 5.33 -6.05 -11.00
N PRO A 113 6.65 -6.04 -11.30
CA PRO A 113 7.69 -6.29 -10.30
C PRO A 113 7.70 -5.30 -9.12
N SER A 114 7.28 -4.05 -9.34
CA SER A 114 7.21 -3.04 -8.27
C SER A 114 6.24 -3.43 -7.13
N GLU A 115 5.23 -4.27 -7.40
CA GLU A 115 4.37 -4.82 -6.36
C GLU A 115 5.13 -5.79 -5.44
N LEU A 116 5.97 -6.67 -6.04
CA LEU A 116 6.82 -7.58 -5.27
C LEU A 116 7.89 -6.82 -4.48
N VAL A 117 8.41 -5.71 -5.00
CA VAL A 117 9.37 -4.86 -4.29
C VAL A 117 8.80 -4.34 -2.97
N LYS A 118 7.54 -3.94 -2.93
CA LYS A 118 6.90 -3.44 -1.70
C LYS A 118 6.95 -4.48 -0.57
N ILE A 119 6.52 -5.70 -0.85
CA ILE A 119 6.51 -6.77 0.17
C ILE A 119 7.94 -7.25 0.51
N SER A 120 8.85 -7.31 -0.47
CA SER A 120 10.24 -7.68 -0.22
C SER A 120 10.95 -6.64 0.64
N MET A 121 10.66 -5.35 0.44
CA MET A 121 11.17 -4.25 1.26
C MET A 121 10.62 -4.33 2.70
N VAL A 122 9.33 -4.64 2.88
CA VAL A 122 8.74 -4.85 4.22
C VAL A 122 9.48 -5.97 4.95
N ILE A 123 9.67 -7.13 4.32
CA ILE A 123 10.36 -8.29 4.92
C ILE A 123 11.82 -7.95 5.23
N PHE A 124 12.49 -7.24 4.33
CA PHE A 124 13.87 -6.78 4.53
C PHE A 124 13.97 -5.81 5.71
N LEU A 125 13.12 -4.78 5.76
CA LEU A 125 13.12 -3.79 6.84
C LEU A 125 12.81 -4.44 8.18
N ALA A 126 11.82 -5.34 8.24
CA ALA A 126 11.49 -6.09 9.45
C ALA A 126 12.69 -6.90 9.95
N ARG A 127 13.40 -7.60 9.05
CA ARG A 127 14.63 -8.33 9.39
C ARG A 127 15.75 -7.39 9.83
N TYR A 128 15.90 -6.27 9.17
CA TYR A 128 16.96 -5.31 9.44
C TYR A 128 16.77 -4.65 10.81
N MET A 129 15.55 -4.18 11.10
CA MET A 129 15.22 -3.50 12.36
C MET A 129 15.16 -4.45 13.56
N SER A 130 15.00 -5.76 13.33
CA SER A 130 15.02 -6.79 14.39
C SER A 130 16.43 -7.30 14.75
N ARG A 131 17.51 -6.70 14.22
CA ARG A 131 18.86 -7.10 14.56
C ARG A 131 19.30 -6.48 15.89
N PRO A 132 20.07 -7.20 16.71
CA PRO A 132 20.61 -6.64 17.97
C PRO A 132 21.46 -5.37 17.77
N GLU A 133 22.12 -5.27 16.61
CA GLU A 133 23.00 -4.14 16.25
C GLU A 133 22.21 -2.91 15.74
N TYR A 134 20.89 -3.05 15.51
CA TYR A 134 20.07 -1.93 15.05
C TYR A 134 19.91 -0.87 16.14
N ARG A 135 20.41 0.33 15.88
CA ARG A 135 20.33 1.46 16.81
C ARG A 135 19.55 2.59 16.17
N THR A 136 18.47 2.99 16.81
CA THR A 136 17.57 4.05 16.34
C THR A 136 18.23 5.45 16.32
N ASP A 137 19.31 5.63 17.07
CA ASP A 137 20.08 6.87 17.17
C ASP A 137 21.27 6.92 16.21
N SER A 138 21.65 5.78 15.61
CA SER A 138 22.80 5.68 14.71
C SER A 138 22.44 6.06 13.28
N ILE A 139 23.19 7.01 12.71
CA ILE A 139 23.05 7.40 11.31
C ILE A 139 23.39 6.23 10.35
N ALA A 140 24.33 5.36 10.73
CA ALA A 140 24.69 4.19 9.95
C ALA A 140 23.55 3.18 9.83
N SER A 141 22.77 2.99 10.91
CA SER A 141 21.57 2.15 10.92
C SER A 141 20.46 2.74 10.07
N PHE A 142 20.42 4.06 9.90
CA PHE A 142 19.44 4.76 9.07
C PHE A 142 19.82 4.76 7.58
N ILE A 143 21.10 5.04 7.25
CA ILE A 143 21.56 5.18 5.84
C ILE A 143 21.42 3.86 5.07
N LYS A 144 21.67 2.71 5.68
CA LYS A 144 21.65 1.41 4.97
C LYS A 144 20.26 1.09 4.35
N PRO A 145 19.14 1.09 5.09
CA PRO A 145 17.82 0.83 4.50
C PRO A 145 17.38 1.92 3.53
N VAL A 146 17.75 3.18 3.80
CA VAL A 146 17.47 4.29 2.88
C VAL A 146 18.25 4.15 1.58
N GLY A 147 19.51 3.77 1.62
CA GLY A 147 20.33 3.53 0.42
C GLY A 147 19.74 2.42 -0.46
N ILE A 148 19.30 1.32 0.15
CA ILE A 148 18.62 0.24 -0.57
C ILE A 148 17.33 0.76 -1.19
N MET A 149 16.50 1.48 -0.44
CA MET A 149 15.28 2.10 -0.98
C MET A 149 15.56 2.98 -2.19
N VAL A 150 16.60 3.83 -2.13
CA VAL A 150 16.98 4.75 -3.22
C VAL A 150 17.40 3.97 -4.48
N ILE A 151 18.13 2.85 -4.34
CA ILE A 151 18.50 1.98 -5.47
C ILE A 151 17.23 1.44 -6.16
N PHE A 152 16.27 0.93 -5.39
CA PHE A 152 14.99 0.44 -5.96
C PHE A 152 14.19 1.58 -6.59
N GLN A 153 14.14 2.74 -5.94
CA GLN A 153 13.46 3.92 -6.49
C GLN A 153 14.06 4.39 -7.81
N ALA A 154 15.39 4.39 -7.94
CA ALA A 154 16.06 4.75 -9.19
C ALA A 154 15.63 3.81 -10.34
N ALA A 155 15.53 2.51 -10.08
CA ALA A 155 15.06 1.53 -11.06
C ALA A 155 13.56 1.74 -11.41
N ILE A 156 12.70 1.98 -10.42
CA ILE A 156 11.27 2.22 -10.62
C ILE A 156 11.02 3.55 -11.36
N LEU A 157 11.77 4.60 -11.05
CA LEU A 157 11.65 5.91 -11.73
C LEU A 157 12.09 5.84 -13.18
N LYS A 158 13.07 4.98 -13.52
CA LYS A 158 13.44 4.69 -14.93
C LYS A 158 12.32 3.99 -15.70
N GLN A 159 11.37 3.32 -15.03
CA GLN A 159 10.15 2.73 -15.63
C GLN A 159 9.00 3.73 -15.75
N PRO A 160 9.19 5.02 -15.66
CA PRO A 160 8.31 6.15 -15.33
C PRO A 160 7.16 5.84 -14.35
N ASP A 161 7.42 5.01 -13.33
CA ASP A 161 6.41 4.64 -12.31
C ASP A 161 6.56 5.46 -11.03
N PHE A 162 6.14 6.72 -11.10
CA PHE A 162 6.21 7.64 -9.96
C PHE A 162 5.31 7.20 -8.79
N GLY A 163 4.15 6.58 -9.09
CA GLY A 163 3.22 6.08 -8.07
C GLY A 163 3.83 5.00 -7.19
N ALA A 164 4.44 3.97 -7.82
CA ALA A 164 5.12 2.90 -7.09
C ALA A 164 6.34 3.42 -6.31
N ALA A 165 7.12 4.34 -6.88
CA ALA A 165 8.26 4.95 -6.18
C ALA A 165 7.81 5.70 -4.92
N MET A 166 6.77 6.52 -5.00
CA MET A 166 6.22 7.26 -3.86
C MET A 166 5.65 6.31 -2.80
N SER A 167 4.91 5.27 -3.19
CA SER A 167 4.36 4.30 -2.24
C SER A 167 5.46 3.54 -1.50
N LEU A 168 6.56 3.18 -2.18
CA LEU A 168 7.73 2.56 -1.56
C LEU A 168 8.42 3.51 -0.58
N ALA A 169 8.56 4.80 -0.93
CA ALA A 169 9.13 5.82 -0.05
C ALA A 169 8.29 6.00 1.22
N PHE A 170 6.98 6.19 1.08
CA PHE A 170 6.08 6.33 2.22
C PHE A 170 6.09 5.10 3.13
N LEU A 171 6.08 3.91 2.54
CA LEU A 171 6.14 2.66 3.30
C LEU A 171 7.44 2.54 4.10
N THR A 172 8.59 2.80 3.45
CA THR A 172 9.90 2.74 4.10
C THR A 172 10.02 3.80 5.20
N PHE A 173 9.57 5.04 4.92
CA PHE A 173 9.57 6.13 5.90
C PHE A 173 8.69 5.80 7.11
N ALA A 174 7.47 5.29 6.87
CA ALA A 174 6.54 4.91 7.95
C ALA A 174 7.13 3.78 8.82
N MET A 175 7.75 2.76 8.22
CA MET A 175 8.38 1.68 8.98
C MET A 175 9.57 2.18 9.81
N LEU A 176 10.44 3.04 9.25
CA LEU A 176 11.56 3.64 9.98
C LEU A 176 11.07 4.56 11.11
N PHE A 177 10.01 5.33 10.88
CA PHE A 177 9.39 6.14 11.92
C PHE A 177 8.86 5.28 13.08
N LEU A 178 8.13 4.20 12.78
CA LEU A 178 7.60 3.28 13.78
C LEU A 178 8.66 2.44 14.50
N SER A 179 9.85 2.28 13.90
CA SER A 179 10.98 1.65 14.57
C SER A 179 11.61 2.54 15.66
N GLY A 180 11.18 3.81 15.76
CA GLY A 180 11.72 4.77 16.71
C GLY A 180 12.97 5.51 16.21
N THR A 181 13.23 5.50 14.89
CA THR A 181 14.31 6.31 14.30
C THR A 181 14.11 7.79 14.68
N ARG A 182 15.20 8.46 15.07
CA ARG A 182 15.15 9.87 15.50
C ARG A 182 14.59 10.76 14.39
N LEU A 183 13.61 11.61 14.74
CA LEU A 183 12.93 12.54 13.79
C LEU A 183 13.92 13.41 13.01
N ARG A 184 15.07 13.78 13.61
CA ARG A 184 16.12 14.54 12.92
C ARG A 184 16.68 13.82 11.68
N HIS A 185 16.83 12.49 11.72
CA HIS A 185 17.30 11.71 10.57
C HIS A 185 16.25 11.66 9.46
N LEU A 186 14.98 11.50 9.85
CA LEU A 186 13.85 11.52 8.92
C LEU A 186 13.67 12.91 8.28
N ALA A 187 13.80 13.96 9.07
CA ALA A 187 13.76 15.35 8.58
C ALA A 187 14.94 15.64 7.64
N ALA A 188 16.16 15.21 8.00
CA ALA A 188 17.34 15.35 7.14
C ALA A 188 17.15 14.63 5.80
N LEU A 189 16.55 13.41 5.79
CA LEU A 189 16.23 12.70 4.55
C LEU A 189 15.28 13.51 3.67
N LEU A 190 14.21 14.09 4.26
CA LEU A 190 13.26 14.92 3.52
C LEU A 190 13.95 16.14 2.92
N VAL A 191 14.81 16.83 3.68
CA VAL A 191 15.56 18.00 3.19
C VAL A 191 16.47 17.61 2.03
N VAL A 192 17.25 16.51 2.17
CA VAL A 192 18.16 16.02 1.12
C VAL A 192 17.39 15.52 -0.11
N ALA A 193 16.22 14.93 0.07
CA ALA A 193 15.39 14.46 -1.04
C ALA A 193 14.63 15.60 -1.75
N MET A 194 14.43 16.75 -1.11
CA MET A 194 13.62 17.86 -1.62
C MET A 194 14.05 18.34 -3.02
N PRO A 195 15.33 18.61 -3.32
CA PRO A 195 15.75 19.02 -4.67
C PRO A 195 15.41 17.99 -5.75
N VAL A 196 15.57 16.68 -5.41
CA VAL A 196 15.23 15.58 -6.32
C VAL A 196 13.71 15.51 -6.53
N ILE A 197 12.93 15.65 -5.48
CA ILE A 197 11.46 15.64 -5.54
C ILE A 197 10.97 16.84 -6.39
N ILE A 198 11.50 18.04 -6.17
CA ILE A 198 11.16 19.22 -6.95
C ILE A 198 11.49 18.99 -8.42
N LYS A 199 12.70 18.53 -8.76
CA LYS A 199 13.09 18.23 -10.14
C LYS A 199 12.15 17.21 -10.78
N LEU A 200 11.77 16.15 -10.05
CA LEU A 200 10.85 15.13 -10.55
C LEU A 200 9.42 15.68 -10.79
N ILE A 201 8.97 16.61 -9.96
CA ILE A 201 7.65 17.25 -10.11
C ILE A 201 7.64 18.24 -11.27
N MET A 202 8.74 18.94 -11.51
CA MET A 202 8.86 19.94 -12.58
C MET A 202 8.86 19.33 -13.99
N GLU A 203 8.95 18.03 -14.16
CA GLU A 203 8.72 17.38 -15.46
C GLU A 203 7.35 17.73 -16.02
N PRO A 204 7.24 18.18 -17.30
CA PRO A 204 6.02 18.79 -17.83
C PRO A 204 4.76 17.96 -17.64
N TYR A 205 4.85 16.63 -17.81
CA TYR A 205 3.72 15.72 -17.63
C TYR A 205 3.26 15.63 -16.16
N ARG A 206 4.21 15.61 -15.19
CA ARG A 206 3.91 15.53 -13.76
C ARG A 206 3.42 16.86 -13.23
N PHE A 207 4.01 17.95 -13.70
CA PHE A 207 3.60 19.31 -13.36
C PHE A 207 2.15 19.57 -13.80
N ARG A 208 1.77 19.18 -15.04
CA ARG A 208 0.38 19.26 -15.49
C ARG A 208 -0.58 18.46 -14.59
N ARG A 209 -0.22 17.27 -14.17
CA ARG A 209 -1.05 16.49 -13.23
C ARG A 209 -1.19 17.16 -11.86
N LEU A 210 -0.16 17.82 -11.38
CA LEU A 210 -0.21 18.57 -10.13
C LEU A 210 -1.09 19.83 -10.26
N THR A 211 -0.95 20.60 -11.33
CA THR A 211 -1.78 21.78 -11.58
C THR A 211 -3.24 21.41 -11.78
N SER A 212 -3.51 20.34 -12.54
CA SER A 212 -4.88 19.83 -12.73
C SER A 212 -5.49 19.23 -11.47
N PHE A 213 -4.69 18.79 -10.53
CA PHE A 213 -5.16 18.37 -9.20
C PHE A 213 -5.61 19.56 -8.36
N LEU A 214 -4.91 20.69 -8.44
CA LEU A 214 -5.26 21.92 -7.69
C LEU A 214 -6.54 22.58 -8.23
N ASP A 215 -6.73 22.57 -9.55
CA ASP A 215 -7.93 23.09 -10.21
C ASP A 215 -8.31 22.18 -11.39
N PRO A 216 -9.02 21.07 -11.14
CA PRO A 216 -9.36 20.11 -12.19
C PRO A 216 -10.38 20.66 -13.19
N TRP A 217 -11.20 21.61 -12.78
CA TRP A 217 -12.22 22.20 -13.63
C TRP A 217 -11.66 23.15 -14.71
N LYS A 218 -10.47 23.70 -14.51
CA LYS A 218 -9.81 24.57 -15.47
C LYS A 218 -9.44 23.84 -16.78
N ASP A 219 -9.17 22.53 -16.71
CA ASP A 219 -8.87 21.66 -17.86
C ASP A 219 -9.69 20.37 -17.77
N ALA A 220 -11.02 20.54 -17.67
CA ALA A 220 -11.97 19.46 -17.42
C ALA A 220 -12.03 18.40 -18.54
N THR A 221 -11.59 18.72 -19.75
CA THR A 221 -11.54 17.81 -20.91
C THR A 221 -10.15 17.25 -21.20
N GLY A 222 -9.11 17.79 -20.55
CA GLY A 222 -7.72 17.38 -20.70
C GLY A 222 -7.17 16.65 -19.46
N SER A 223 -6.15 17.25 -18.84
CA SER A 223 -5.44 16.62 -17.72
C SER A 223 -6.25 16.48 -16.43
N GLY A 224 -7.31 17.30 -16.23
CA GLY A 224 -8.26 17.22 -15.12
C GLY A 224 -9.40 16.22 -15.34
N PHE A 225 -9.57 15.71 -16.57
CA PHE A 225 -10.74 14.91 -16.96
C PHE A 225 -11.05 13.75 -16.01
N GLN A 226 -10.06 12.93 -15.66
CA GLN A 226 -10.25 11.80 -14.79
C GLN A 226 -10.79 12.20 -13.40
N LEU A 227 -10.27 13.30 -12.84
CA LEU A 227 -10.66 13.76 -11.51
C LEU A 227 -12.05 14.40 -11.53
N VAL A 228 -12.38 15.17 -12.57
CA VAL A 228 -13.72 15.74 -12.79
C VAL A 228 -14.76 14.63 -12.91
N GLN A 229 -14.50 13.59 -13.73
CA GLN A 229 -15.41 12.45 -13.86
C GLN A 229 -15.56 11.65 -12.56
N SER A 230 -14.48 11.57 -11.77
CA SER A 230 -14.52 10.98 -10.42
C SER A 230 -15.46 11.75 -9.50
N PHE A 231 -15.40 13.09 -9.51
CA PHE A 231 -16.29 13.93 -8.69
C PHE A 231 -17.73 13.84 -9.14
N ILE A 232 -17.98 13.80 -10.46
CA ILE A 232 -19.33 13.59 -11.00
C ILE A 232 -19.89 12.23 -10.55
N ALA A 233 -19.08 11.16 -10.61
CA ALA A 233 -19.48 9.83 -10.12
C ALA A 233 -19.87 9.88 -8.64
N LEU A 234 -18.99 10.41 -7.78
CA LEU A 234 -19.23 10.51 -6.34
C LEU A 234 -20.46 11.37 -6.01
N GLY A 235 -20.63 12.50 -6.73
CA GLY A 235 -21.76 13.43 -6.53
C GLY A 235 -23.08 12.84 -6.97
N SER A 236 -23.11 12.08 -8.08
CA SER A 236 -24.33 11.46 -8.60
C SER A 236 -24.84 10.30 -7.74
N GLY A 237 -23.96 9.65 -6.96
CA GLY A 237 -24.34 8.53 -6.11
C GLY A 237 -25.15 8.91 -4.87
N GLY A 238 -25.04 10.14 -4.37
CA GLY A 238 -25.77 10.58 -3.17
C GLY A 238 -25.51 9.68 -1.96
N LEU A 239 -26.56 9.43 -1.15
CA LEU A 239 -26.44 8.60 0.05
C LEU A 239 -26.48 7.10 -0.24
N THR A 240 -27.38 6.65 -1.12
CA THR A 240 -27.69 5.21 -1.33
C THR A 240 -27.21 4.68 -2.68
N GLY A 241 -26.72 5.55 -3.57
CA GLY A 241 -26.28 5.19 -4.91
C GLY A 241 -27.42 5.13 -5.93
N VAL A 242 -27.03 5.02 -7.21
CA VAL A 242 -27.96 4.86 -8.34
C VAL A 242 -28.35 3.40 -8.58
N GLY A 243 -27.79 2.47 -7.82
CA GLY A 243 -27.98 1.03 -7.94
C GLY A 243 -26.85 0.32 -8.68
N LEU A 244 -26.65 -0.95 -8.33
CA LEU A 244 -25.63 -1.81 -8.94
C LEU A 244 -25.87 -1.93 -10.46
N GLY A 245 -24.82 -1.74 -11.23
CA GLY A 245 -24.91 -1.82 -12.68
C GLY A 245 -25.40 -0.56 -13.36
N SER A 246 -25.84 0.47 -12.63
CA SER A 246 -26.47 1.68 -13.18
C SER A 246 -25.54 2.89 -13.31
N SER A 247 -24.25 2.74 -13.01
CA SER A 247 -23.26 3.81 -13.19
C SER A 247 -23.20 4.26 -14.64
N LYS A 248 -23.28 5.57 -14.87
CA LYS A 248 -23.08 6.19 -16.17
C LYS A 248 -21.60 6.37 -16.47
N GLN A 249 -20.78 6.60 -15.44
CA GLN A 249 -19.36 6.88 -15.61
C GLN A 249 -18.55 5.69 -16.13
N LYS A 250 -18.99 4.45 -15.84
CA LYS A 250 -18.39 3.24 -16.41
C LYS A 250 -18.58 3.07 -17.91
N LEU A 251 -19.55 3.78 -18.52
CA LEU A 251 -19.83 3.76 -19.96
C LEU A 251 -18.75 4.51 -20.79
N SER A 252 -17.48 4.42 -20.40
CA SER A 252 -16.32 5.06 -21.04
C SER A 252 -16.13 6.55 -20.72
N TYR A 253 -16.93 7.15 -19.84
CA TYR A 253 -16.71 8.52 -19.38
C TYR A 253 -15.56 8.60 -18.38
N LEU A 254 -15.35 7.61 -17.50
CA LEU A 254 -14.24 7.57 -16.57
C LEU A 254 -13.17 6.56 -17.05
N PRO A 255 -12.02 7.00 -17.56
CA PRO A 255 -10.91 6.14 -17.91
C PRO A 255 -10.40 5.40 -16.65
N GLU A 256 -9.95 4.14 -16.83
CA GLU A 256 -9.42 3.30 -15.73
C GLU A 256 -10.42 3.12 -14.57
N SER A 257 -11.73 3.13 -14.88
CA SER A 257 -12.82 2.96 -13.90
C SER A 257 -12.73 1.64 -13.12
N HIS A 258 -12.21 0.57 -13.73
CA HIS A 258 -12.06 -0.75 -13.12
C HIS A 258 -10.71 -0.95 -12.40
N THR A 259 -9.77 0.00 -12.50
CA THR A 259 -8.46 -0.04 -11.86
C THR A 259 -8.32 1.04 -10.79
N ASP A 260 -7.97 2.26 -11.16
CA ASP A 260 -7.55 3.32 -10.26
C ASP A 260 -8.72 4.08 -9.62
N PHE A 261 -9.85 4.17 -10.32
CA PHE A 261 -11.04 4.93 -9.92
C PHE A 261 -12.25 4.06 -9.58
N ILE A 262 -12.03 2.79 -9.27
CA ILE A 262 -13.13 1.89 -8.88
C ILE A 262 -13.87 2.39 -7.63
N PHE A 263 -13.18 3.10 -6.73
CA PHE A 263 -13.79 3.71 -5.55
C PHE A 263 -14.86 4.75 -5.91
N SER A 264 -14.65 5.51 -6.99
CA SER A 264 -15.63 6.48 -7.49
C SER A 264 -16.88 5.78 -8.08
N ILE A 265 -16.67 4.65 -8.77
CA ILE A 265 -17.80 3.84 -9.29
C ILE A 265 -18.60 3.21 -8.12
N ILE A 266 -17.90 2.75 -7.06
CA ILE A 266 -18.57 2.29 -5.84
C ILE A 266 -19.42 3.42 -5.25
N GLY A 267 -18.87 4.65 -5.22
CA GLY A 267 -19.62 5.82 -4.76
C GLY A 267 -20.83 6.13 -5.62
N GLU A 268 -20.74 5.99 -6.95
CA GLU A 268 -21.88 6.16 -7.84
C GLU A 268 -22.95 5.07 -7.65
N GLU A 269 -22.55 3.79 -7.64
CA GLU A 269 -23.50 2.66 -7.59
C GLU A 269 -24.11 2.41 -6.21
N PHE A 270 -23.32 2.57 -5.11
CA PHE A 270 -23.75 2.27 -3.74
C PHE A 270 -23.81 3.51 -2.83
N GLY A 271 -23.52 4.69 -3.37
CA GLY A 271 -23.57 5.95 -2.64
C GLY A 271 -22.55 6.06 -1.50
N PHE A 272 -22.77 7.03 -0.63
CA PHE A 272 -21.93 7.28 0.52
C PHE A 272 -21.89 6.09 1.50
N ILE A 273 -22.99 5.35 1.65
CA ILE A 273 -23.04 4.16 2.51
C ILE A 273 -22.08 3.09 2.00
N GLY A 274 -22.04 2.84 0.69
CA GLY A 274 -21.09 1.88 0.10
C GLY A 274 -19.62 2.26 0.35
N LEU A 275 -19.31 3.55 0.22
CA LEU A 275 -17.94 4.07 0.53
C LEU A 275 -17.59 3.86 1.99
N LEU A 276 -18.49 4.14 2.93
CA LEU A 276 -18.26 3.94 4.37
C LEU A 276 -18.03 2.47 4.71
N VAL A 277 -18.77 1.54 4.11
CA VAL A 277 -18.56 0.10 4.32
C VAL A 277 -17.17 -0.33 3.86
N VAL A 278 -16.74 0.12 2.68
CA VAL A 278 -15.38 -0.19 2.17
C VAL A 278 -14.31 0.41 3.08
N LEU A 279 -14.46 1.66 3.49
CA LEU A 279 -13.55 2.32 4.43
C LEU A 279 -13.47 1.56 5.77
N ALA A 280 -14.63 1.15 6.31
CA ALA A 280 -14.71 0.41 7.57
C ALA A 280 -14.00 -0.96 7.47
N LEU A 281 -14.13 -1.67 6.34
CA LEU A 281 -13.43 -2.94 6.12
C LEU A 281 -11.90 -2.75 6.04
N PHE A 282 -11.40 -1.71 5.37
CA PHE A 282 -9.96 -1.40 5.36
C PHE A 282 -9.46 -0.96 6.75
N LEU A 283 -10.24 -0.17 7.48
CA LEU A 283 -9.92 0.20 8.85
C LEU A 283 -9.87 -1.02 9.76
N LEU A 284 -10.81 -1.97 9.59
CA LEU A 284 -10.80 -3.24 10.31
C LEU A 284 -9.53 -4.05 10.01
N LEU A 285 -9.11 -4.15 8.73
CA LEU A 285 -7.86 -4.81 8.36
C LEU A 285 -6.65 -4.17 9.05
N PHE A 286 -6.57 -2.84 9.07
CA PHE A 286 -5.49 -2.11 9.72
C PHE A 286 -5.47 -2.35 11.23
N ILE A 287 -6.61 -2.17 11.91
CA ILE A 287 -6.73 -2.36 13.36
C ILE A 287 -6.35 -3.81 13.75
N LYS A 288 -6.83 -4.79 12.99
CA LYS A 288 -6.50 -6.21 13.24
C LYS A 288 -5.03 -6.49 12.99
N GLY A 289 -4.45 -5.97 11.92
CA GLY A 289 -3.03 -6.12 11.64
C GLY A 289 -2.14 -5.54 12.75
N VAL A 290 -2.44 -4.32 13.22
CA VAL A 290 -1.74 -3.70 14.37
C VAL A 290 -1.99 -4.48 15.66
N SER A 291 -3.21 -4.96 15.89
CA SER A 291 -3.53 -5.80 17.05
C SER A 291 -2.72 -7.11 17.06
N ILE A 292 -2.58 -7.75 15.89
CA ILE A 292 -1.76 -8.96 15.73
C ILE A 292 -0.29 -8.65 16.03
N ALA A 293 0.25 -7.55 15.50
CA ALA A 293 1.62 -7.13 15.78
C ALA A 293 1.86 -6.92 17.27
N ASN A 294 0.96 -6.23 17.97
CA ASN A 294 1.10 -5.90 19.38
C ASN A 294 1.03 -7.14 20.32
N ARG A 295 0.60 -8.30 19.81
CA ARG A 295 0.50 -9.54 20.58
C ARG A 295 1.76 -10.43 20.47
N THR A 296 2.69 -10.09 19.58
CA THR A 296 3.91 -10.88 19.39
C THR A 296 5.07 -10.38 20.25
N LYS A 297 5.93 -11.31 20.65
CA LYS A 297 7.18 -11.03 21.40
C LYS A 297 8.39 -10.90 20.48
N ASP A 298 8.36 -11.51 19.30
CA ASP A 298 9.46 -11.48 18.34
C ASP A 298 9.45 -10.15 17.57
N GLU A 299 10.57 -9.43 17.63
CA GLU A 299 10.72 -8.12 16.96
C GLU A 299 10.57 -8.21 15.44
N PHE A 300 11.10 -9.26 14.81
CA PHE A 300 10.94 -9.46 13.38
C PHE A 300 9.47 -9.63 13.02
N VAL A 301 8.76 -10.45 13.79
CA VAL A 301 7.33 -10.72 13.57
C VAL A 301 6.50 -9.47 13.82
N TYR A 302 6.86 -8.66 14.83
CA TYR A 302 6.24 -7.36 15.10
C TYR A 302 6.36 -6.41 13.90
N TYR A 303 7.61 -6.14 13.46
CA TYR A 303 7.85 -5.23 12.34
C TYR A 303 7.28 -5.76 11.02
N LEU A 304 7.28 -7.08 10.82
CA LEU A 304 6.66 -7.71 9.67
C LEU A 304 5.14 -7.46 9.66
N ALA A 305 4.45 -7.72 10.75
CA ALA A 305 3.01 -7.54 10.84
C ALA A 305 2.59 -6.07 10.67
N VAL A 306 3.31 -5.14 11.32
CA VAL A 306 3.09 -3.69 11.14
C VAL A 306 3.34 -3.27 9.69
N GLY A 307 4.45 -3.71 9.10
CA GLY A 307 4.82 -3.34 7.74
C GLY A 307 3.83 -3.85 6.69
N LEU A 308 3.36 -5.10 6.82
CA LEU A 308 2.33 -5.67 5.93
C LEU A 308 1.00 -4.91 6.07
N SER A 309 0.60 -4.58 7.29
CA SER A 309 -0.63 -3.81 7.55
C SER A 309 -0.54 -2.39 6.95
N LEU A 310 0.61 -1.73 7.12
CA LEU A 310 0.88 -0.43 6.52
C LEU A 310 0.88 -0.49 4.99
N MET A 311 1.51 -1.52 4.38
CA MET A 311 1.55 -1.68 2.94
C MET A 311 0.15 -1.70 2.32
N ILE A 312 -0.75 -2.50 2.88
CA ILE A 312 -2.14 -2.60 2.41
C ILE A 312 -2.89 -1.28 2.66
N SER A 313 -2.79 -0.74 3.87
CA SER A 313 -3.59 0.42 4.29
C SER A 313 -3.12 1.71 3.62
N LEU A 314 -1.81 1.93 3.44
CA LEU A 314 -1.28 3.09 2.73
C LEU A 314 -1.70 3.08 1.26
N GLN A 315 -1.69 1.91 0.61
CA GLN A 315 -2.14 1.81 -0.78
C GLN A 315 -3.63 2.12 -0.91
N ALA A 316 -4.47 1.61 -0.02
CA ALA A 316 -5.90 1.93 0.03
C ALA A 316 -6.13 3.43 0.30
N LEU A 317 -5.44 3.99 1.29
CA LEU A 317 -5.55 5.41 1.65
C LEU A 317 -5.16 6.33 0.49
N ILE A 318 -4.08 6.02 -0.23
CA ILE A 318 -3.67 6.78 -1.41
C ILE A 318 -4.75 6.70 -2.51
N ASN A 319 -5.32 5.51 -2.77
CA ASN A 319 -6.38 5.36 -3.76
C ASN A 319 -7.63 6.18 -3.38
N PHE A 320 -8.07 6.12 -2.12
CA PHE A 320 -9.17 6.95 -1.62
C PHE A 320 -8.88 8.44 -1.79
N ALA A 321 -7.69 8.88 -1.36
CA ALA A 321 -7.29 10.29 -1.46
C ALA A 321 -7.28 10.79 -2.92
N VAL A 322 -6.84 9.95 -3.86
CA VAL A 322 -6.89 10.28 -5.30
C VAL A 322 -8.33 10.39 -5.79
N ALA A 323 -9.19 9.43 -5.45
CA ALA A 323 -10.57 9.40 -5.93
C ALA A 323 -11.41 10.59 -5.44
N ILE A 324 -11.17 11.06 -4.20
CA ILE A 324 -11.86 12.23 -3.62
C ILE A 324 -11.09 13.54 -3.82
N GLY A 325 -10.03 13.56 -4.63
CA GLY A 325 -9.29 14.79 -4.95
C GLY A 325 -8.45 15.35 -3.82
N LEU A 326 -7.97 14.54 -2.88
CA LEU A 326 -7.00 14.93 -1.85
C LEU A 326 -5.54 14.62 -2.23
N ALA A 327 -5.33 13.90 -3.33
CA ALA A 327 -4.01 13.60 -3.86
C ALA A 327 -4.04 13.63 -5.40
N PRO A 328 -2.92 13.97 -6.06
CA PRO A 328 -2.84 13.97 -7.51
C PRO A 328 -3.04 12.57 -8.08
N THR A 329 -3.65 12.48 -9.27
CA THR A 329 -3.99 11.21 -9.93
C THR A 329 -2.75 10.34 -10.12
N LYS A 330 -2.80 9.11 -9.60
CA LYS A 330 -1.75 8.08 -9.69
C LYS A 330 -2.39 6.73 -9.93
N GLY A 331 -1.80 5.94 -10.81
CA GLY A 331 -2.23 4.59 -11.13
C GLY A 331 -1.88 3.59 -10.03
N LEU A 332 -2.59 3.62 -8.92
CA LEU A 332 -2.45 2.66 -7.82
C LEU A 332 -3.80 1.99 -7.56
N PRO A 333 -3.93 0.69 -7.87
CA PRO A 333 -5.19 -0.03 -7.70
C PRO A 333 -5.55 -0.14 -6.21
N LEU A 334 -6.85 -0.09 -5.91
CA LEU A 334 -7.38 -0.33 -4.57
C LEU A 334 -7.19 -1.82 -4.21
N PRO A 335 -6.47 -2.16 -3.12
CA PRO A 335 -6.21 -3.54 -2.73
C PRO A 335 -7.50 -4.38 -2.66
N PHE A 336 -7.44 -5.62 -3.11
CA PHE A 336 -8.54 -6.62 -3.14
C PHE A 336 -9.72 -6.28 -4.06
N ILE A 337 -10.00 -5.00 -4.35
CA ILE A 337 -11.19 -4.57 -5.10
C ILE A 337 -10.88 -4.30 -6.57
N SER A 338 -9.84 -3.50 -6.86
CA SER A 338 -9.50 -3.11 -8.23
C SER A 338 -9.01 -4.27 -9.08
N TYR A 339 -9.18 -4.16 -10.39
CA TYR A 339 -8.53 -5.02 -11.37
C TYR A 339 -7.03 -4.74 -11.40
N GLY A 340 -6.27 -5.54 -10.64
CA GLY A 340 -4.82 -5.41 -10.52
C GLY A 340 -4.19 -6.74 -10.11
N GLY A 341 -3.95 -7.64 -11.10
CA GLY A 341 -3.52 -9.02 -10.84
C GLY A 341 -2.33 -9.12 -9.90
N SER A 342 -1.26 -8.37 -10.14
CA SER A 342 -0.04 -8.39 -9.31
C SER A 342 -0.29 -7.84 -7.91
N SER A 343 -1.04 -6.74 -7.81
CA SER A 343 -1.38 -6.11 -6.53
C SER A 343 -2.24 -7.05 -5.68
N LEU A 344 -3.25 -7.68 -6.27
CA LEU A 344 -4.10 -8.66 -5.58
C LEU A 344 -3.28 -9.83 -5.04
N LEU A 345 -2.41 -10.44 -5.87
CA LEU A 345 -1.56 -11.55 -5.44
C LEU A 345 -0.65 -11.17 -4.27
N VAL A 346 0.03 -10.03 -4.36
CA VAL A 346 0.94 -9.55 -3.30
C VAL A 346 0.19 -9.23 -2.00
N ASN A 347 -0.99 -8.61 -2.09
CA ASN A 347 -1.81 -8.33 -0.91
C ASN A 347 -2.38 -9.62 -0.30
N MET A 348 -2.74 -10.64 -1.09
CA MET A 348 -3.15 -11.95 -0.59
C MET A 348 -2.00 -12.68 0.13
N VAL A 349 -0.78 -12.60 -0.39
CA VAL A 349 0.44 -13.08 0.29
C VAL A 349 0.61 -12.37 1.64
N ALA A 350 0.45 -11.05 1.68
CA ALA A 350 0.55 -10.27 2.91
C ALA A 350 -0.48 -10.70 3.97
N ILE A 351 -1.73 -10.90 3.57
CA ILE A 351 -2.78 -11.44 4.46
C ILE A 351 -2.44 -12.85 4.93
N GLY A 352 -1.93 -13.71 4.05
CA GLY A 352 -1.49 -15.05 4.42
C GLY A 352 -0.44 -15.04 5.53
N MET A 353 0.56 -14.16 5.43
CA MET A 353 1.56 -13.95 6.47
C MET A 353 0.94 -13.41 7.78
N LEU A 354 0.05 -12.42 7.70
CA LEU A 354 -0.65 -11.87 8.87
C LEU A 354 -1.51 -12.92 9.58
N LEU A 355 -2.24 -13.74 8.84
CA LEU A 355 -3.02 -14.87 9.38
C LEU A 355 -2.12 -15.92 10.03
N ASN A 356 -0.93 -16.17 9.47
CA ASN A 356 0.06 -17.04 10.10
C ASN A 356 0.53 -16.49 11.44
N ILE A 357 0.90 -15.21 11.47
CA ILE A 357 1.36 -14.53 12.69
C ILE A 357 0.26 -14.54 13.76
N SER A 358 -1.00 -14.38 13.36
CA SER A 358 -2.13 -14.35 14.28
C SER A 358 -2.36 -15.65 15.09
N LYS A 359 -1.79 -16.79 14.64
CA LYS A 359 -1.82 -18.08 15.36
C LYS A 359 -0.86 -18.16 16.54
N GLY A 360 0.15 -17.27 16.60
CA GLY A 360 1.16 -17.30 17.65
C GLY A 360 0.58 -17.15 19.04
N GLU A 361 1.30 -17.63 20.05
CA GLU A 361 0.86 -17.56 21.44
C GLU A 361 0.61 -16.12 21.89
N HIS A 362 -0.58 -15.91 22.45
CA HIS A 362 -1.12 -14.61 22.85
C HIS A 362 -0.59 -14.14 24.21
N ASN A 363 0.70 -14.31 24.50
CA ASN A 363 1.27 -13.72 25.68
C ASN A 363 1.66 -12.25 25.41
N PRO A 364 1.13 -11.27 26.17
CA PRO A 364 1.49 -9.89 25.99
C PRO A 364 3.02 -9.72 26.14
N PRO A 365 3.64 -8.83 25.34
CA PRO A 365 5.07 -8.57 25.44
C PRO A 365 5.40 -8.09 26.86
N SER A 366 6.51 -8.61 27.42
CA SER A 366 7.02 -8.08 28.69
C SER A 366 7.34 -6.59 28.54
N PRO A 367 7.22 -5.78 29.61
CA PRO A 367 7.43 -4.32 29.56
C PRO A 367 8.79 -3.87 29.01
N THR A 368 9.76 -4.76 28.94
CA THR A 368 11.14 -4.53 28.46
C THR A 368 11.24 -4.32 26.93
N PHE A 369 10.23 -4.74 26.15
CA PHE A 369 10.28 -4.72 24.68
C PHE A 369 9.98 -3.37 24.01
N ARG A 370 9.65 -2.34 24.80
CA ARG A 370 9.17 -1.05 24.27
C ARG A 370 10.16 0.11 24.35
N LYS A 371 11.46 -0.13 24.33
CA LYS A 371 12.47 0.94 24.44
C LYS A 371 12.60 1.87 23.21
N GLY A 372 11.91 1.61 22.10
CA GLY A 372 12.01 2.41 20.87
C GLY A 372 10.72 2.92 20.22
N GLY A 373 9.52 2.53 20.70
CA GLY A 373 8.25 2.97 20.12
C GLY A 373 7.68 4.25 20.75
N LEU A 374 6.47 4.64 20.38
CA LEU A 374 5.72 5.81 20.90
C LEU A 374 5.71 5.95 22.45
N ARG A 375 5.96 4.85 23.20
CA ARG A 375 6.20 4.89 24.65
C ARG A 375 7.58 5.43 25.05
N GLY A 376 8.61 5.28 24.23
CA GLY A 376 9.90 5.91 24.50
C GLY A 376 9.80 7.42 24.57
N PHE A 377 8.91 8.01 23.77
CA PHE A 377 8.63 9.44 23.78
C PHE A 377 7.88 9.88 25.07
N SER A 378 6.91 9.09 25.54
CA SER A 378 6.20 9.36 26.79
C SER A 378 7.05 9.12 28.04
N ASP A 379 7.93 8.12 28.02
CA ASP A 379 8.85 7.83 29.12
C ASP A 379 9.98 8.84 29.21
N GLU A 380 10.50 9.33 28.08
CA GLU A 380 11.48 10.42 28.06
C GLU A 380 10.89 11.73 28.61
N ILE A 381 9.62 12.03 28.29
CA ILE A 381 8.90 13.18 28.86
C ILE A 381 8.65 12.98 30.37
N ALA A 382 8.32 11.75 30.81
CA ALA A 382 8.11 11.44 32.22
C ALA A 382 9.41 11.50 33.02
N ILE A 383 10.54 11.01 32.46
CA ILE A 383 11.87 11.10 33.06
C ILE A 383 12.32 12.56 33.16
N ARG A 384 12.14 13.37 32.10
CA ARG A 384 12.44 14.81 32.13
C ARG A 384 11.58 15.58 33.13
N ARG A 385 10.30 15.20 33.31
CA ARG A 385 9.43 15.78 34.34
C ARG A 385 9.84 15.38 35.74
N ARG A 386 10.27 14.13 35.98
CA ARG A 386 10.83 13.68 37.28
C ARG A 386 12.17 14.34 37.58
N ALA A 387 13.08 14.47 36.61
CA ALA A 387 14.34 15.16 36.77
C ALA A 387 14.13 16.66 37.13
N LYS A 388 13.20 17.35 36.43
CA LYS A 388 12.82 18.72 36.79
C LYS A 388 12.22 18.82 38.19
N ARG A 389 11.36 17.90 38.62
CA ARG A 389 10.80 17.89 39.98
C ARG A 389 11.89 17.70 41.05
N ASN A 390 12.88 16.84 40.81
CA ASN A 390 13.99 16.64 41.75
C ASN A 390 14.90 17.90 41.85
N ILE A 391 15.13 18.59 40.74
CA ILE A 391 15.92 19.84 40.72
C ILE A 391 15.16 20.97 41.49
N TYR A 392 13.84 21.06 41.32
CA TYR A 392 13.03 22.06 42.05
C TYR A 392 12.66 21.65 43.50
N GLY A 393 12.76 20.32 43.80
CA GLY A 393 12.53 19.80 45.17
C GLY A 393 13.70 20.03 46.11
N ILE A 394 14.91 20.04 45.61
CA ILE A 394 16.15 20.27 46.40
C ILE A 394 16.23 21.74 46.88
N ASN A 395 15.65 22.69 46.14
CA ASN A 395 15.64 24.11 46.55
C ASN A 395 14.59 24.45 47.62
N LYS A 396 13.77 23.51 48.12
CA LYS A 396 12.80 23.74 49.19
C LYS A 396 13.24 23.25 50.57
N ILE A 397 14.43 22.63 50.67
CA ILE A 397 14.96 22.09 51.94
C ILE A 397 16.11 22.98 52.49
N GLN A 398 16.46 24.06 51.78
CA GLN A 398 17.48 25.03 52.23
C GLN A 398 16.89 26.44 52.44
N LYS A 399 15.73 26.53 53.09
CA LYS A 399 15.25 27.79 53.68
C LYS A 399 14.65 27.51 55.05
#